data_76843c8b28472f4f1aaa13c31172bdca
#
_entry.id   76843c8b28472f4f1aaa13c31172bdca
#
_cell.length_a   1.000
_cell.length_b   1.000
_cell.length_c   1.000
_cell.angle_alpha   90.00
_cell.angle_beta   90.00
_cell.angle_gamma   90.00
#
_symmetry.space_group_name_H-M   'P 1'
#
loop_
_entity.id
_entity.type
_entity.pdbx_description
1 polymer ?
#
loop_
_entity_poly.entity_id
_entity_poly.type
_entity_poly.pdbx_seq_one_letter_code
_entity_poly.pdbx_strand_id
1 'polypeptide(L)'
;MKFLLSILCTVFLFFGLLNNVQAARNSVVVGMQLEPPNLDPTGGAAAAIDEVVYSNVFEGLTRFQADGSVSSGLAKSWKISGDGLVYTFQLNEGITFHDGSVFDASDVKFSLDRARAEDSTNAQKGLFKGIQSVTVINPSVVEIRLSDPNGSFLRNLAWGDAIILDPKTAGNAASSPVGTGPFKFSQWIKGDRVELVRNNDYWGTPVVLEKA
;
A
#
# COMPACT_ATOMS: atom_id res chain seq x y z
N MET A 1 -1.57 13.14 -69.43
CA MET A 1 -1.77 14.06 -68.31
C MET A 1 -2.77 13.59 -67.22
N LYS A 2 -3.86 12.92 -67.53
CA LYS A 2 -4.85 12.45 -66.55
C LYS A 2 -4.36 11.27 -65.67
N PHE A 3 -3.46 10.41 -66.16
CA PHE A 3 -2.93 9.26 -65.41
C PHE A 3 -1.89 9.66 -64.35
N LEU A 4 -1.08 10.68 -64.56
CA LEU A 4 -0.10 11.14 -63.60
C LEU A 4 -0.77 11.84 -62.41
N LEU A 5 -1.90 12.52 -62.63
CA LEU A 5 -2.62 13.22 -61.56
C LEU A 5 -3.30 12.23 -60.59
N SER A 6 -3.74 11.06 -61.11
CA SER A 6 -4.38 10.00 -60.29
C SER A 6 -3.40 9.31 -59.35
N ILE A 7 -2.14 9.12 -59.76
CA ILE A 7 -1.07 8.47 -58.96
C ILE A 7 -0.62 9.44 -57.83
N LEU A 8 -0.56 10.77 -58.11
CA LEU A 8 -0.16 11.75 -57.11
C LEU A 8 -1.20 11.91 -56.00
N CYS A 9 -2.50 11.81 -56.30
CA CYS A 9 -3.56 11.82 -55.26
C CYS A 9 -3.55 10.55 -54.39
N THR A 10 -3.21 9.38 -54.94
CA THR A 10 -3.19 8.11 -54.18
C THR A 10 -2.00 8.06 -53.21
N VAL A 11 -0.86 8.65 -53.57
CA VAL A 11 0.33 8.74 -52.69
C VAL A 11 0.10 9.72 -51.54
N PHE A 12 -0.65 10.81 -51.75
CA PHE A 12 -0.97 11.79 -50.68
C PHE A 12 -1.96 11.24 -49.67
N LEU A 13 -2.88 10.33 -50.06
CA LEU A 13 -3.82 9.70 -49.13
C LEU A 13 -3.18 8.63 -48.22
N PHE A 14 -2.04 8.05 -48.60
CA PHE A 14 -1.34 7.07 -47.77
C PHE A 14 -0.39 7.71 -46.75
N PHE A 15 0.01 8.97 -46.91
CA PHE A 15 0.85 9.69 -45.95
C PHE A 15 0.05 10.33 -44.79
N GLY A 16 -1.27 10.40 -44.90
CA GLY A 16 -2.15 11.03 -43.90
C GLY A 16 -2.51 10.14 -42.70
N LEU A 17 -2.09 8.87 -42.66
CA LEU A 17 -2.45 7.90 -41.62
C LEU A 17 -1.28 7.50 -40.70
N LEU A 18 -0.21 8.28 -40.69
CA LEU A 18 0.75 8.20 -39.59
C LEU A 18 0.12 8.85 -38.36
N ASN A 19 -0.87 8.17 -37.76
CA ASN A 19 -1.26 8.46 -36.40
C ASN A 19 0.01 8.36 -35.56
N ASN A 20 0.48 9.47 -35.03
CA ASN A 20 1.45 9.47 -33.96
C ASN A 20 0.82 8.70 -32.79
N VAL A 21 1.03 7.40 -32.75
CA VAL A 21 0.82 6.60 -31.54
C VAL A 21 1.85 7.12 -30.56
N GLN A 22 1.49 8.17 -29.86
CA GLN A 22 2.23 8.63 -28.71
C GLN A 22 2.11 7.51 -27.69
N ALA A 23 3.16 6.71 -27.54
CA ALA A 23 3.21 5.68 -26.53
C ALA A 23 2.90 6.34 -25.19
N ALA A 24 1.79 5.98 -24.59
CA ALA A 24 1.45 6.46 -23.26
C ALA A 24 2.62 6.11 -22.34
N ARG A 25 3.17 7.09 -21.64
CA ARG A 25 4.20 6.81 -20.62
C ARG A 25 3.53 6.06 -19.48
N ASN A 26 3.83 4.77 -19.37
CA ASN A 26 3.32 3.88 -18.34
C ASN A 26 4.30 3.70 -17.17
N SER A 27 5.30 4.59 -17.08
CA SER A 27 6.24 4.64 -15.98
C SER A 27 6.43 6.07 -15.47
N VAL A 28 6.76 6.20 -14.20
CA VAL A 28 7.13 7.47 -13.55
C VAL A 28 8.47 7.30 -12.84
N VAL A 29 9.24 8.38 -12.78
CA VAL A 29 10.43 8.48 -11.95
C VAL A 29 10.21 9.63 -10.99
N VAL A 30 10.27 9.35 -9.70
CA VAL A 30 10.12 10.32 -8.61
C VAL A 30 11.49 10.57 -8.00
N GLY A 31 11.94 11.83 -8.04
CA GLY A 31 13.17 12.25 -7.38
C GLY A 31 12.93 12.33 -5.87
N MET A 32 13.70 11.59 -5.08
CA MET A 32 13.66 11.64 -3.63
C MET A 32 14.86 12.41 -3.08
N GLN A 33 14.66 13.13 -1.98
CA GLN A 33 15.74 13.91 -1.34
C GLN A 33 16.72 13.01 -0.57
N LEU A 34 16.22 11.92 0.02
CA LEU A 34 16.98 10.98 0.83
C LEU A 34 16.70 9.56 0.39
N GLU A 35 17.75 8.74 0.35
CA GLU A 35 17.61 7.31 0.21
C GLU A 35 17.06 6.71 1.53
N PRO A 36 16.04 5.82 1.48
CA PRO A 36 15.56 5.14 2.68
C PRO A 36 16.67 4.22 3.25
N PRO A 37 16.86 4.17 4.58
CA PRO A 37 17.84 3.27 5.19
C PRO A 37 17.43 1.78 5.06
N ASN A 38 16.15 1.52 4.97
CA ASN A 38 15.51 0.21 4.75
C ASN A 38 14.10 0.44 4.18
N LEU A 39 13.32 -0.63 3.94
CA LEU A 39 11.98 -0.57 3.36
C LEU A 39 10.87 -1.07 4.33
N ASP A 40 11.18 -1.24 5.62
CA ASP A 40 10.20 -1.62 6.66
C ASP A 40 9.79 -0.38 7.48
N PRO A 41 8.60 0.22 7.25
CA PRO A 41 8.16 1.39 7.99
C PRO A 41 7.89 1.09 9.47
N THR A 42 7.74 -0.19 9.85
CA THR A 42 7.57 -0.62 11.24
C THR A 42 8.91 -0.81 11.96
N GLY A 43 10.03 -0.68 11.26
CA GLY A 43 11.38 -0.91 11.79
C GLY A 43 12.27 0.35 11.82
N GLY A 44 11.74 1.52 11.48
CA GLY A 44 12.53 2.76 11.43
C GLY A 44 11.68 4.02 11.36
N ALA A 45 12.29 5.18 11.68
CA ALA A 45 11.61 6.48 11.77
C ALA A 45 11.86 7.38 10.54
N ALA A 46 12.56 6.91 9.51
CA ALA A 46 12.92 7.75 8.36
C ALA A 46 11.72 7.91 7.43
N ALA A 47 11.25 9.14 7.23
CA ALA A 47 10.13 9.45 6.32
C ALA A 47 10.34 8.92 4.89
N ALA A 48 11.60 8.84 4.43
CA ALA A 48 11.94 8.26 3.13
C ALA A 48 11.49 6.79 2.96
N ILE A 49 11.30 6.04 4.06
CA ILE A 49 10.73 4.68 3.99
C ILE A 49 9.27 4.77 3.54
N ASP A 50 8.47 5.57 4.25
CA ASP A 50 7.05 5.73 3.95
C ASP A 50 6.82 6.30 2.55
N GLU A 51 7.65 7.27 2.11
CA GLU A 51 7.57 7.84 0.77
C GLU A 51 7.66 6.78 -0.34
N VAL A 52 8.42 5.69 -0.10
CA VAL A 52 8.51 4.58 -1.06
C VAL A 52 7.38 3.56 -0.87
N VAL A 53 7.14 3.09 0.36
CA VAL A 53 6.39 1.85 0.57
C VAL A 53 4.96 2.05 1.06
N TYR A 54 4.64 3.18 1.74
CA TYR A 54 3.30 3.41 2.28
C TYR A 54 2.30 3.65 1.15
N SER A 55 1.17 2.93 1.18
CA SER A 55 0.12 2.94 0.15
C SER A 55 0.57 2.55 -1.27
N ASN A 56 1.86 2.28 -1.47
CA ASN A 56 2.41 1.73 -2.70
C ASN A 56 2.57 0.20 -2.59
N VAL A 57 3.31 -0.23 -1.58
CA VAL A 57 3.63 -1.65 -1.31
C VAL A 57 2.79 -2.17 -0.16
N PHE A 58 2.72 -1.41 0.93
CA PHE A 58 2.01 -1.78 2.15
C PHE A 58 0.75 -0.95 2.37
N GLU A 59 -0.24 -1.56 2.99
CA GLU A 59 -1.50 -0.92 3.37
C GLU A 59 -1.83 -1.19 4.84
N GLY A 60 -2.62 -0.28 5.43
CA GLY A 60 -3.17 -0.42 6.78
C GLY A 60 -4.65 -0.75 6.79
N LEU A 61 -5.23 -0.92 7.98
CA LEU A 61 -6.68 -1.10 8.15
C LEU A 61 -7.46 0.11 7.66
N THR A 62 -6.92 1.29 7.91
CA THR A 62 -7.45 2.60 7.47
C THR A 62 -6.37 3.33 6.67
N ARG A 63 -6.73 4.37 5.96
CA ARG A 63 -5.80 5.21 5.19
C ARG A 63 -6.18 6.68 5.23
N PHE A 64 -5.19 7.55 5.07
CA PHE A 64 -5.40 8.98 4.89
C PHE A 64 -5.94 9.30 3.50
N GLN A 65 -6.81 10.28 3.45
CA GLN A 65 -7.24 10.95 2.22
C GLN A 65 -6.46 12.26 2.03
N ALA A 66 -6.52 12.82 0.83
CA ALA A 66 -5.82 14.06 0.49
C ALA A 66 -6.24 15.27 1.36
N ASP A 67 -7.47 15.26 1.89
CA ASP A 67 -7.99 16.28 2.80
C ASP A 67 -7.62 16.02 4.28
N GLY A 68 -6.84 14.97 4.56
CA GLY A 68 -6.43 14.56 5.90
C GLY A 68 -7.49 13.77 6.68
N SER A 69 -8.64 13.48 6.08
CA SER A 69 -9.63 12.57 6.65
C SER A 69 -9.15 11.12 6.59
N VAL A 70 -9.79 10.25 7.37
CA VAL A 70 -9.50 8.81 7.41
C VAL A 70 -10.62 8.04 6.74
N SER A 71 -10.27 7.14 5.85
CA SER A 71 -11.18 6.24 5.16
C SER A 71 -10.82 4.78 5.34
N SER A 72 -11.66 3.90 4.80
CA SER A 72 -11.40 2.47 4.71
C SER A 72 -10.13 2.17 3.91
N GLY A 73 -9.37 1.17 4.39
CA GLY A 73 -8.23 0.54 3.74
C GLY A 73 -8.49 -0.97 3.63
N LEU A 74 -7.64 -1.80 4.23
CA LEU A 74 -7.87 -3.25 4.31
C LEU A 74 -9.13 -3.61 5.11
N ALA A 75 -9.55 -2.75 6.06
CA ALA A 75 -10.87 -2.83 6.66
C ALA A 75 -11.90 -2.10 5.79
N LYS A 76 -12.96 -2.79 5.38
CA LYS A 76 -14.07 -2.18 4.61
C LYS A 76 -14.99 -1.32 5.48
N SER A 77 -15.09 -1.65 6.78
CA SER A 77 -15.90 -0.91 7.74
C SER A 77 -15.50 -1.26 9.17
N TRP A 78 -15.98 -0.47 10.13
CA TRP A 78 -15.81 -0.75 11.57
C TRP A 78 -17.01 -0.29 12.38
N LYS A 79 -17.14 -0.87 13.57
CA LYS A 79 -18.08 -0.43 14.62
C LYS A 79 -17.30 -0.10 15.87
N ILE A 80 -17.75 0.92 16.59
CA ILE A 80 -17.17 1.36 17.86
C ILE A 80 -18.24 1.16 18.93
N SER A 81 -17.87 0.58 20.06
CA SER A 81 -18.77 0.44 21.22
C SER A 81 -19.15 1.79 21.81
N GLY A 82 -20.27 1.85 22.51
CA GLY A 82 -20.78 3.11 23.08
C GLY A 82 -19.83 3.76 24.10
N ASP A 83 -18.94 2.99 24.72
CA ASP A 83 -17.90 3.46 25.63
C ASP A 83 -16.59 3.84 24.93
N GLY A 84 -16.51 3.63 23.60
CA GLY A 84 -15.33 3.97 22.79
C GLY A 84 -14.14 3.03 23.00
N LEU A 85 -14.32 1.89 23.67
CA LEU A 85 -13.22 0.98 24.02
C LEU A 85 -13.05 -0.18 23.06
N VAL A 86 -14.09 -0.58 22.32
CA VAL A 86 -14.05 -1.75 21.43
C VAL A 86 -14.28 -1.32 20.00
N TYR A 87 -13.34 -1.68 19.14
CA TYR A 87 -13.39 -1.47 17.69
C TYR A 87 -13.49 -2.84 17.01
N THR A 88 -14.60 -3.10 16.33
CA THR A 88 -14.79 -4.33 15.53
C THR A 88 -14.65 -3.97 14.07
N PHE A 89 -13.57 -4.44 13.43
CA PHE A 89 -13.29 -4.21 12.02
C PHE A 89 -13.80 -5.37 11.18
N GLN A 90 -14.51 -5.05 10.10
CA GLN A 90 -14.83 -5.98 9.03
C GLN A 90 -13.82 -5.81 7.92
N LEU A 91 -13.06 -6.85 7.60
CA LEU A 91 -12.01 -6.82 6.58
C LEU A 91 -12.59 -7.03 5.17
N ASN A 92 -11.90 -6.53 4.16
CA ASN A 92 -12.13 -6.92 2.78
C ASN A 92 -11.68 -8.37 2.60
N GLU A 93 -12.41 -9.14 1.80
CA GLU A 93 -12.15 -10.55 1.53
C GLU A 93 -11.52 -10.74 0.15
N GLY A 94 -10.79 -11.84 -0.05
CA GLY A 94 -10.15 -12.16 -1.32
C GLY A 94 -8.89 -11.35 -1.62
N ILE A 95 -8.36 -10.59 -0.66
CA ILE A 95 -7.09 -9.90 -0.79
C ILE A 95 -5.95 -10.89 -0.66
N THR A 96 -4.92 -10.72 -1.51
CA THR A 96 -3.66 -11.45 -1.41
C THR A 96 -2.48 -10.51 -1.24
N PHE A 97 -1.47 -10.96 -0.51
CA PHE A 97 -0.16 -10.33 -0.55
C PHE A 97 0.51 -10.55 -1.91
N HIS A 98 1.58 -9.83 -2.18
CA HIS A 98 2.31 -9.86 -3.45
C HIS A 98 2.88 -11.23 -3.81
N ASP A 99 3.10 -12.09 -2.84
CA ASP A 99 3.58 -13.48 -3.00
C ASP A 99 2.44 -14.49 -3.21
N GLY A 100 1.18 -14.02 -3.17
CA GLY A 100 -0.02 -14.84 -3.35
C GLY A 100 -0.58 -15.43 -2.05
N SER A 101 0.04 -15.19 -0.89
CA SER A 101 -0.55 -15.57 0.40
C SER A 101 -1.83 -14.76 0.68
N VAL A 102 -2.80 -15.38 1.35
CA VAL A 102 -4.11 -14.77 1.62
C VAL A 102 -4.01 -13.86 2.85
N PHE A 103 -4.53 -12.65 2.72
CA PHE A 103 -4.69 -11.72 3.84
C PHE A 103 -5.92 -12.08 4.67
N ASP A 104 -5.76 -12.12 5.99
CA ASP A 104 -6.86 -12.31 6.93
C ASP A 104 -6.66 -11.58 8.29
N ALA A 105 -7.57 -11.80 9.22
CA ALA A 105 -7.53 -11.18 10.56
C ALA A 105 -6.33 -11.62 11.42
N SER A 106 -5.67 -12.72 11.09
CA SER A 106 -4.47 -13.18 11.79
C SER A 106 -3.28 -12.28 11.49
N ASP A 107 -3.19 -11.76 10.25
CA ASP A 107 -2.14 -10.82 9.85
C ASP A 107 -2.30 -9.47 10.56
N VAL A 108 -3.55 -9.03 10.72
CA VAL A 108 -3.86 -7.82 11.50
C VAL A 108 -3.41 -8.00 12.95
N LYS A 109 -3.77 -9.14 13.57
CA LYS A 109 -3.35 -9.43 14.93
C LYS A 109 -1.83 -9.48 15.04
N PHE A 110 -1.16 -10.19 14.16
CA PHE A 110 0.31 -10.28 14.12
C PHE A 110 0.94 -8.90 14.04
N SER A 111 0.51 -8.07 13.10
CA SER A 111 1.10 -6.75 12.82
C SER A 111 0.96 -5.80 14.01
N LEU A 112 -0.24 -5.73 14.61
CA LEU A 112 -0.49 -4.88 15.77
C LEU A 112 0.19 -5.42 17.04
N ASP A 113 0.25 -6.73 17.24
CA ASP A 113 0.99 -7.32 18.36
C ASP A 113 2.49 -7.07 18.22
N ARG A 114 3.04 -7.19 17.01
CA ARG A 114 4.44 -6.84 16.71
C ARG A 114 4.72 -5.35 16.96
N ALA A 115 3.82 -4.46 16.52
CA ALA A 115 4.01 -3.01 16.67
C ALA A 115 4.04 -2.56 18.13
N ARG A 116 3.26 -3.20 19.01
CA ARG A 116 3.13 -2.85 20.44
C ARG A 116 3.99 -3.70 21.37
N ALA A 117 4.73 -4.68 20.86
CA ALA A 117 5.60 -5.54 21.68
C ALA A 117 6.63 -4.72 22.47
N GLU A 118 7.07 -5.21 23.60
CA GLU A 118 8.03 -4.51 24.48
C GLU A 118 9.36 -4.25 23.75
N ASP A 119 9.82 -5.22 22.98
CA ASP A 119 11.04 -5.20 22.17
C ASP A 119 10.83 -4.60 20.76
N SER A 120 9.64 -4.05 20.48
CA SER A 120 9.33 -3.46 19.17
C SER A 120 10.27 -2.29 18.84
N THR A 121 10.84 -2.34 17.64
CA THR A 121 11.63 -1.25 17.04
C THR A 121 10.77 -0.22 16.30
N ASN A 122 9.45 -0.37 16.30
CA ASN A 122 8.51 0.57 15.69
C ASN A 122 8.68 1.96 16.32
N ALA A 123 9.02 2.95 15.49
CA ALA A 123 9.30 4.31 15.96
C ALA A 123 8.08 4.98 16.61
N GLN A 124 6.88 4.58 16.20
CA GLN A 124 5.61 5.08 16.68
C GLN A 124 4.87 4.08 17.59
N LYS A 125 5.57 3.13 18.20
CA LYS A 125 4.93 2.13 19.10
C LYS A 125 4.07 2.77 20.19
N GLY A 126 4.33 4.03 20.53
CA GLY A 126 3.51 4.82 21.44
C GLY A 126 2.04 4.94 21.01
N LEU A 127 1.76 4.95 19.70
CA LEU A 127 0.40 5.01 19.14
C LEU A 127 -0.42 3.77 19.47
N PHE A 128 0.24 2.63 19.72
CA PHE A 128 -0.38 1.32 19.93
C PHE A 128 -0.43 0.92 21.42
N LYS A 129 0.16 1.71 22.34
CA LYS A 129 0.19 1.41 23.79
C LYS A 129 -1.19 1.24 24.41
N GLY A 130 -2.20 1.96 23.91
CA GLY A 130 -3.58 1.85 24.38
C GLY A 130 -4.29 0.58 23.95
N ILE A 131 -3.71 -0.24 23.06
CA ILE A 131 -4.30 -1.51 22.65
C ILE A 131 -4.14 -2.53 23.79
N GLN A 132 -5.24 -2.90 24.43
CA GLN A 132 -5.27 -3.93 25.44
C GLN A 132 -5.22 -5.33 24.82
N SER A 133 -6.01 -5.57 23.76
CA SER A 133 -6.04 -6.85 23.05
C SER A 133 -6.40 -6.69 21.58
N VAL A 134 -5.92 -7.63 20.76
CA VAL A 134 -6.33 -7.83 19.37
C VAL A 134 -6.83 -9.28 19.28
N THR A 135 -8.10 -9.46 18.95
CA THR A 135 -8.78 -10.77 18.94
C THR A 135 -9.29 -11.07 17.53
N VAL A 136 -8.87 -12.18 16.96
CA VAL A 136 -9.43 -12.73 15.72
C VAL A 136 -10.77 -13.37 16.05
N ILE A 137 -11.85 -12.82 15.52
CA ILE A 137 -13.21 -13.38 15.68
C ILE A 137 -13.45 -14.46 14.63
N ASN A 138 -13.08 -14.16 13.39
CA ASN A 138 -13.04 -15.08 12.25
C ASN A 138 -12.07 -14.49 11.19
N PRO A 139 -11.80 -15.17 10.06
CA PRO A 139 -10.83 -14.69 9.08
C PRO A 139 -11.08 -13.27 8.52
N SER A 140 -12.34 -12.80 8.54
CA SER A 140 -12.70 -11.47 8.02
C SER A 140 -13.11 -10.47 9.11
N VAL A 141 -12.99 -10.82 10.41
CA VAL A 141 -13.39 -9.94 11.52
C VAL A 141 -12.33 -9.93 12.61
N VAL A 142 -11.83 -8.77 12.95
CA VAL A 142 -10.94 -8.56 14.09
C VAL A 142 -11.53 -7.55 15.06
N GLU A 143 -11.42 -7.84 16.35
CA GLU A 143 -11.80 -6.95 17.45
C GLU A 143 -10.53 -6.41 18.11
N ILE A 144 -10.48 -5.08 18.28
CA ILE A 144 -9.41 -4.38 19.00
C ILE A 144 -10.03 -3.71 20.23
N ARG A 145 -9.52 -4.05 21.41
CA ARG A 145 -9.93 -3.43 22.67
C ARG A 145 -8.85 -2.46 23.14
N LEU A 146 -9.28 -1.27 23.52
CA LEU A 146 -8.42 -0.25 24.11
C LEU A 146 -8.57 -0.24 25.64
N SER A 147 -7.50 0.19 26.33
CA SER A 147 -7.52 0.46 27.78
C SER A 147 -8.33 1.71 28.13
N ASP A 148 -8.27 2.73 27.25
CA ASP A 148 -8.94 4.01 27.41
C ASP A 148 -9.51 4.48 26.07
N PRO A 149 -10.61 5.25 26.04
CA PRO A 149 -11.16 5.79 24.80
C PRO A 149 -10.14 6.69 24.08
N ASN A 150 -9.97 6.45 22.78
CA ASN A 150 -9.02 7.21 21.96
C ASN A 150 -9.66 7.68 20.65
N GLY A 151 -10.04 8.97 20.58
CA GLY A 151 -10.63 9.55 19.38
C GLY A 151 -9.70 9.61 18.17
N SER A 152 -8.38 9.43 18.35
CA SER A 152 -7.40 9.39 17.29
C SER A 152 -7.08 7.97 16.82
N PHE A 153 -7.69 6.93 17.40
CA PHE A 153 -7.28 5.55 17.16
C PHE A 153 -7.36 5.14 15.68
N LEU A 154 -8.45 5.46 14.99
CA LEU A 154 -8.59 5.20 13.55
C LEU A 154 -7.53 5.93 12.72
N ARG A 155 -7.16 7.16 13.14
CA ARG A 155 -6.09 7.94 12.53
C ARG A 155 -4.72 7.29 12.76
N ASN A 156 -4.50 6.74 13.97
CA ASN A 156 -3.25 6.03 14.29
C ASN A 156 -3.07 4.77 13.41
N LEU A 157 -4.17 4.09 13.06
CA LEU A 157 -4.15 2.93 12.17
C LEU A 157 -3.95 3.28 10.68
N ALA A 158 -3.94 4.58 10.34
CA ALA A 158 -3.66 5.06 8.99
C ALA A 158 -2.20 5.47 8.76
N TRP A 159 -1.34 5.40 9.77
CA TRP A 159 0.09 5.68 9.62
C TRP A 159 0.85 4.50 9.01
N GLY A 160 1.99 4.78 8.36
CA GLY A 160 2.88 3.76 7.82
C GLY A 160 3.36 2.76 8.86
N ASP A 161 3.51 3.20 10.12
CA ASP A 161 3.85 2.34 11.26
C ASP A 161 2.78 1.29 11.62
N ALA A 162 1.55 1.42 11.07
CA ALA A 162 0.40 0.53 11.31
C ALA A 162 0.05 -0.35 10.09
N ILE A 163 0.97 -0.51 9.16
CA ILE A 163 0.79 -1.39 8.00
C ILE A 163 0.60 -2.85 8.42
N ILE A 164 -0.08 -3.60 7.57
CA ILE A 164 -0.30 -5.03 7.81
C ILE A 164 0.72 -5.84 7.02
N LEU A 165 1.37 -6.76 7.73
CA LEU A 165 2.42 -7.65 7.24
C LEU A 165 1.96 -9.11 7.34
N ASP A 166 2.36 -9.93 6.35
CA ASP A 166 2.32 -11.39 6.50
C ASP A 166 3.43 -11.85 7.46
N PRO A 167 3.12 -12.62 8.51
CA PRO A 167 4.10 -13.18 9.44
C PRO A 167 5.28 -13.89 8.76
N LYS A 168 5.04 -14.54 7.62
CA LYS A 168 6.05 -15.31 6.88
C LYS A 168 7.09 -14.43 6.21
N THR A 169 6.71 -13.23 5.78
CA THR A 169 7.57 -12.31 5.01
C THR A 169 8.03 -11.11 5.81
N ALA A 170 7.42 -10.85 6.97
CA ALA A 170 7.71 -9.69 7.83
C ALA A 170 9.20 -9.54 8.19
N GLY A 171 9.92 -10.65 8.35
CA GLY A 171 11.37 -10.64 8.66
C GLY A 171 12.23 -10.07 7.53
N ASN A 172 11.73 -10.03 6.29
CA ASN A 172 12.45 -9.56 5.12
C ASN A 172 11.96 -8.17 4.65
N ALA A 173 10.99 -7.56 5.32
CA ALA A 173 10.36 -6.31 4.90
C ALA A 173 11.36 -5.17 4.68
N ALA A 174 12.46 -5.14 5.44
CA ALA A 174 13.52 -4.14 5.33
C ALA A 174 14.25 -4.11 3.98
N SER A 175 14.29 -5.21 3.23
CA SER A 175 15.06 -5.34 1.97
C SER A 175 14.26 -5.91 0.81
N SER A 176 13.20 -6.65 1.09
CA SER A 176 12.33 -7.28 0.08
C SER A 176 10.88 -7.23 0.58
N PRO A 177 10.26 -6.04 0.55
CA PRO A 177 8.92 -5.83 1.11
C PRO A 177 7.86 -6.58 0.28
N VAL A 178 6.98 -7.28 1.00
CA VAL A 178 5.82 -8.00 0.46
C VAL A 178 4.59 -7.46 1.17
N GLY A 179 3.72 -6.77 0.46
CA GLY A 179 2.51 -6.15 0.98
C GLY A 179 1.29 -6.50 0.14
N THR A 180 0.20 -5.76 0.33
CA THR A 180 -1.09 -5.92 -0.37
C THR A 180 -1.33 -4.83 -1.41
N GLY A 181 -0.40 -3.87 -1.53
CA GLY A 181 -0.57 -2.63 -2.26
C GLY A 181 -0.59 -2.73 -3.79
N PRO A 182 -0.85 -1.62 -4.48
CA PRO A 182 -0.96 -1.54 -5.93
C PRO A 182 0.34 -1.77 -6.68
N PHE A 183 1.48 -1.69 -6.00
CA PHE A 183 2.79 -1.96 -6.57
C PHE A 183 3.53 -3.02 -5.77
N LYS A 184 4.25 -3.89 -6.49
CA LYS A 184 5.18 -4.89 -5.96
C LYS A 184 6.61 -4.35 -6.00
N PHE A 185 7.40 -4.64 -4.98
CA PHE A 185 8.83 -4.38 -4.99
C PHE A 185 9.49 -5.21 -6.10
N SER A 186 10.35 -4.59 -6.89
CA SER A 186 11.12 -5.26 -7.94
C SER A 186 12.59 -5.36 -7.58
N GLN A 187 13.24 -4.23 -7.31
CA GLN A 187 14.64 -4.20 -6.92
C GLN A 187 15.02 -2.89 -6.22
N TRP A 188 16.12 -2.93 -5.50
CA TRP A 188 16.76 -1.76 -4.92
C TRP A 188 18.24 -1.72 -5.29
N ILE A 189 18.64 -0.71 -6.05
CA ILE A 189 20.03 -0.42 -6.37
C ILE A 189 20.46 0.71 -5.44
N LYS A 190 21.21 0.35 -4.39
CA LYS A 190 21.65 1.29 -3.37
C LYS A 190 22.41 2.47 -3.98
N GLY A 191 22.09 3.69 -3.53
CA GLY A 191 22.66 4.93 -4.03
C GLY A 191 22.14 5.38 -5.40
N ASP A 192 21.17 4.62 -5.98
CA ASP A 192 20.59 4.96 -7.29
C ASP A 192 19.06 4.99 -7.23
N ARG A 193 18.40 3.86 -7.05
CA ARG A 193 16.93 3.80 -7.09
C ARG A 193 16.30 2.58 -6.41
N VAL A 194 15.04 2.73 -6.03
CA VAL A 194 14.11 1.62 -5.76
C VAL A 194 13.15 1.51 -6.94
N GLU A 195 12.94 0.30 -7.45
CA GLU A 195 12.00 0.02 -8.53
C GLU A 195 10.78 -0.73 -8.01
N LEU A 196 9.61 -0.22 -8.37
CA LEU A 196 8.32 -0.83 -8.10
C LEU A 196 7.66 -1.19 -9.44
N VAL A 197 6.97 -2.33 -9.49
CA VAL A 197 6.18 -2.78 -10.65
C VAL A 197 4.73 -2.94 -10.26
N ARG A 198 3.82 -2.69 -11.21
CA ARG A 198 2.37 -2.81 -10.96
C ARG A 198 2.00 -4.20 -10.44
N ASN A 199 1.18 -4.22 -9.41
CA ASN A 199 0.46 -5.42 -8.98
C ASN A 199 -0.79 -5.59 -9.85
N ASN A 200 -0.75 -6.53 -10.80
CA ASN A 200 -1.90 -6.78 -11.68
C ASN A 200 -3.07 -7.46 -10.96
N ASP A 201 -2.81 -8.05 -9.78
CA ASP A 201 -3.80 -8.73 -8.94
C ASP A 201 -4.28 -7.83 -7.79
N TYR A 202 -4.04 -6.50 -7.88
CA TYR A 202 -4.42 -5.57 -6.85
C TYR A 202 -5.93 -5.57 -6.63
N TRP A 203 -6.34 -5.73 -5.39
CA TRP A 203 -7.74 -5.83 -4.95
C TRP A 203 -8.53 -4.52 -5.06
N GLY A 204 -7.85 -3.37 -5.06
CA GLY A 204 -8.46 -2.04 -5.17
C GLY A 204 -8.60 -1.56 -6.61
N THR A 205 -8.66 -0.24 -6.79
CA THR A 205 -8.72 0.35 -8.13
C THR A 205 -7.41 0.11 -8.88
N PRO A 206 -7.45 -0.50 -10.08
CA PRO A 206 -6.24 -0.74 -10.86
C PRO A 206 -5.46 0.55 -11.15
N VAL A 207 -4.14 0.49 -11.02
CA VAL A 207 -3.26 1.60 -11.36
C VAL A 207 -2.86 1.57 -12.83
N VAL A 208 -2.69 2.74 -13.44
CA VAL A 208 -2.34 2.86 -14.86
C VAL A 208 -0.84 2.62 -15.09
N LEU A 209 0.01 3.09 -14.17
CA LEU A 209 1.45 2.96 -14.28
C LEU A 209 1.88 1.49 -14.15
N GLU A 210 2.81 1.07 -14.99
CA GLU A 210 3.42 -0.27 -14.94
C GLU A 210 4.66 -0.30 -14.03
N LYS A 211 5.33 0.86 -13.89
CA LYS A 211 6.57 1.01 -13.10
C LYS A 211 6.63 2.38 -12.42
N ALA A 212 7.24 2.40 -11.27
CA ALA A 212 7.64 3.60 -10.54
C ALA A 212 9.06 3.40 -9.97
#